data_d82863508bb049cee11584f063f0d61b
#
_entry.id   d82863508bb049cee11584f063f0d61b
#
_cell.length_a   1.000
_cell.length_b   1.000
_cell.length_c   1.000
_cell.angle_alpha   90.00
_cell.angle_beta   90.00
_cell.angle_gamma   90.00
#
_symmetry.space_group_name_H-M   'P 1'
#
loop_
_entity.id
_entity.type
_entity.pdbx_description
1 polymer ?
#
loop_
_entity_poly.entity_id
_entity_poly.type
_entity_poly.pdbx_seq_one_letter_code
_entity_poly.pdbx_strand_id
1 'polypeptide(L)'
;MKLKNLLLTGFLFLGLTACGGGSDEPEVPAPGPAPAPTPTPTPTPDPTPDNNLSFYKGADISWITEMEKDGKKFYNAAGKETDGFQLMKELGMNAIRLRVWVNPEKAYGNFCNQADVVAKAKRAKEAGMEVMIDFHYSDFFADPGRQTKPAAWEGKTQAELKTAVANHTTDVLKALKEAGVTPKWIQIGNETRNGMLWPEGQLWTDKGDIANGWKNYATLSNAGYDAAKKVFGDAIIIVHQNNAWEDLDWWFKKFKAAGGKFDMIGLSHYPQAESDKTWQNVNQLALSHIKSLASTYNCKVMVCEVGVKTQANETTAAQVLTAFMSEAKKIEACAGVFYWEPQVYGSWKPAYYTTLNWNAYDMGAFTSAGKPSKVMDAFKD
;
A
#
# COMPACT_ATOMS: atom_id res chain seq x y z
N MET A 1 18.99 9.11 -54.70
CA MET A 1 18.83 8.76 -56.13
C MET A 1 17.46 8.09 -56.28
N LYS A 2 16.58 8.76 -57.11
CA LYS A 2 15.29 8.29 -57.71
C LYS A 2 14.20 7.75 -56.79
N LEU A 3 13.13 8.46 -56.41
CA LEU A 3 11.96 9.03 -57.15
C LEU A 3 11.31 8.12 -58.19
N LYS A 4 10.01 7.78 -57.99
CA LYS A 4 8.89 7.84 -58.96
C LYS A 4 7.65 7.20 -58.35
N ASN A 5 6.61 7.94 -58.08
CA ASN A 5 5.39 8.29 -58.87
C ASN A 5 4.32 7.19 -58.79
N LEU A 6 3.16 7.49 -58.21
CA LEU A 6 1.95 8.17 -58.72
C LEU A 6 1.15 7.33 -59.70
N LEU A 7 -0.07 7.00 -59.36
CA LEU A 7 -1.19 7.07 -60.29
C LEU A 7 -2.56 7.01 -59.57
N LEU A 8 -3.28 8.07 -59.81
CA LEU A 8 -4.67 8.40 -59.53
C LEU A 8 -5.53 7.87 -60.68
N THR A 9 -6.66 7.24 -60.43
CA THR A 9 -7.70 7.13 -61.48
C THR A 9 -9.09 7.20 -60.83
N GLY A 10 -9.77 8.31 -61.08
CA GLY A 10 -11.18 8.46 -60.92
C GLY A 10 -11.92 7.93 -62.11
N PHE A 11 -13.16 7.53 -61.96
CA PHE A 11 -14.12 7.38 -63.04
C PHE A 11 -15.51 7.87 -62.66
N LEU A 12 -16.11 8.41 -63.63
CA LEU A 12 -17.18 9.39 -63.82
C LEU A 12 -18.57 8.75 -63.81
N PHE A 13 -19.56 9.57 -63.49
CA PHE A 13 -20.99 9.37 -63.64
C PHE A 13 -21.45 8.97 -65.03
N LEU A 14 -22.51 8.16 -65.12
CA LEU A 14 -23.51 8.27 -66.16
C LEU A 14 -24.86 7.79 -65.60
N GLY A 15 -25.87 8.67 -65.69
CA GLY A 15 -27.26 8.36 -65.46
C GLY A 15 -27.93 7.83 -66.71
N LEU A 16 -28.99 7.05 -66.47
CA LEU A 16 -30.01 6.78 -67.49
C LEU A 16 -31.38 6.61 -66.82
N THR A 17 -32.31 7.44 -67.23
CA THR A 17 -33.75 7.38 -66.95
C THR A 17 -34.42 6.36 -67.84
N ALA A 18 -35.35 5.57 -67.33
CA ALA A 18 -36.52 5.08 -68.09
C ALA A 18 -37.63 4.55 -67.21
N CYS A 19 -38.83 4.82 -67.64
CA CYS A 19 -40.15 4.67 -67.05
C CYS A 19 -40.66 3.25 -66.81
N GLY A 20 -41.56 3.11 -65.87
CA GLY A 20 -42.84 2.51 -66.07
C GLY A 20 -43.02 1.07 -65.56
N GLY A 21 -43.93 0.86 -64.62
CA GLY A 21 -44.52 -0.43 -64.33
C GLY A 21 -44.86 -0.59 -62.85
N GLY A 22 -46.14 -0.38 -62.48
CA GLY A 22 -46.63 -0.60 -61.15
C GLY A 22 -46.66 -2.06 -60.76
N SER A 23 -46.30 -2.31 -59.53
CA SER A 23 -46.70 -3.53 -58.80
C SER A 23 -46.77 -3.16 -57.32
N ASP A 24 -47.87 -3.49 -56.70
CA ASP A 24 -48.16 -3.28 -55.28
C ASP A 24 -47.09 -3.99 -54.42
N GLU A 25 -46.27 -3.19 -53.75
CA GLU A 25 -45.49 -3.69 -52.60
C GLU A 25 -46.16 -3.26 -51.32
N PRO A 26 -46.21 -4.11 -50.28
CA PRO A 26 -46.84 -3.76 -49.01
C PRO A 26 -46.00 -2.69 -48.29
N GLU A 27 -46.65 -1.68 -47.78
CA GLU A 27 -46.03 -0.62 -46.94
C GLU A 27 -45.32 -1.22 -45.75
N VAL A 28 -44.00 -1.01 -45.69
CA VAL A 28 -43.17 -1.25 -44.47
C VAL A 28 -43.50 -0.15 -43.49
N PRO A 29 -43.96 -0.45 -42.26
CA PRO A 29 -44.24 0.59 -41.28
C PRO A 29 -42.98 1.36 -40.93
N ALA A 30 -43.09 2.68 -40.82
CA ALA A 30 -42.01 3.57 -40.42
C ALA A 30 -41.38 3.13 -39.10
N PRO A 31 -40.03 3.19 -38.96
CA PRO A 31 -39.37 2.85 -37.70
C PRO A 31 -39.89 3.76 -36.57
N GLY A 32 -40.29 3.15 -35.48
CA GLY A 32 -40.73 3.83 -34.28
C GLY A 32 -39.65 4.76 -33.72
N PRO A 33 -39.99 5.76 -32.92
CA PRO A 33 -39.03 6.70 -32.36
C PRO A 33 -37.96 5.93 -31.56
N ALA A 34 -36.68 6.33 -31.78
CA ALA A 34 -35.53 5.76 -31.06
C ALA A 34 -35.76 5.82 -29.54
N PRO A 35 -35.41 4.78 -28.80
CA PRO A 35 -35.52 4.80 -27.33
C PRO A 35 -34.76 5.98 -26.77
N ALA A 36 -35.34 6.65 -25.78
CA ALA A 36 -34.69 7.74 -25.07
C ALA A 36 -33.36 7.28 -24.47
N PRO A 37 -32.32 8.13 -24.48
CA PRO A 37 -31.03 7.77 -23.91
C PRO A 37 -31.20 7.36 -22.45
N THR A 38 -30.66 6.19 -22.09
CA THR A 38 -30.65 5.70 -20.71
C THR A 38 -29.94 6.77 -19.86
N PRO A 39 -30.49 7.21 -18.72
CA PRO A 39 -29.84 8.20 -17.88
C PRO A 39 -28.50 7.67 -17.44
N THR A 40 -27.47 8.47 -17.65
CA THR A 40 -26.11 8.21 -17.12
C THR A 40 -26.22 8.02 -15.61
N PRO A 41 -25.71 6.92 -15.02
CA PRO A 41 -25.78 6.75 -13.58
C PRO A 41 -25.08 7.95 -12.92
N THR A 42 -25.81 8.62 -12.04
CA THR A 42 -25.25 9.66 -11.16
C THR A 42 -24.10 9.03 -10.40
N PRO A 43 -22.90 9.64 -10.36
CA PRO A 43 -21.80 9.11 -9.57
C PRO A 43 -22.29 8.97 -8.12
N THR A 44 -22.17 7.76 -7.58
CA THR A 44 -22.41 7.50 -6.17
C THR A 44 -21.49 8.43 -5.38
N PRO A 45 -21.98 9.21 -4.41
CA PRO A 45 -21.10 10.01 -3.57
C PRO A 45 -20.04 9.11 -2.96
N ASP A 46 -18.77 9.56 -2.95
CA ASP A 46 -17.70 8.89 -2.22
C ASP A 46 -18.21 8.65 -0.78
N PRO A 47 -17.94 7.48 -0.19
CA PRO A 47 -18.37 7.19 1.17
C PRO A 47 -17.87 8.30 2.11
N THR A 48 -18.79 8.87 2.87
CA THR A 48 -18.47 9.87 3.88
C THR A 48 -17.44 9.24 4.84
N PRO A 49 -16.31 9.90 5.12
CA PRO A 49 -15.32 9.36 6.05
C PRO A 49 -15.98 9.06 7.40
N ASP A 50 -15.78 7.85 7.92
CA ASP A 50 -16.19 7.52 9.28
C ASP A 50 -15.38 8.37 10.28
N ASN A 51 -15.96 9.46 10.74
CA ASN A 51 -15.36 10.42 11.65
C ASN A 51 -15.17 9.86 13.10
N ASN A 52 -15.59 8.62 13.35
CA ASN A 52 -15.49 7.98 14.67
C ASN A 52 -14.26 7.05 14.80
N LEU A 53 -13.28 7.11 13.89
CA LEU A 53 -12.07 6.31 14.03
C LEU A 53 -11.24 6.81 15.22
N SER A 54 -11.10 5.97 16.24
CA SER A 54 -10.11 6.14 17.33
C SER A 54 -8.70 6.23 16.75
N PHE A 55 -7.80 7.00 17.39
CA PHE A 55 -6.39 7.02 17.00
C PHE A 55 -5.75 5.63 17.26
N TYR A 56 -5.18 5.02 16.21
CA TYR A 56 -4.58 3.69 16.31
C TYR A 56 -3.08 3.79 16.62
N LYS A 57 -2.68 2.99 17.59
CA LYS A 57 -1.28 2.81 18.00
C LYS A 57 -0.88 1.40 17.59
N GLY A 58 -0.01 1.28 16.59
CA GLY A 58 0.29 -0.01 16.00
C GLY A 58 1.78 -0.32 15.87
N ALA A 59 2.05 -1.57 15.52
CA ALA A 59 3.37 -2.04 15.11
C ALA A 59 3.27 -2.91 13.85
N ASP A 60 4.24 -2.78 12.95
CA ASP A 60 4.55 -3.83 11.99
C ASP A 60 5.55 -4.77 12.65
N ILE A 61 5.14 -6.01 12.89
CA ILE A 61 5.99 -7.05 13.48
C ILE A 61 6.12 -8.26 12.55
N SER A 62 6.23 -7.98 11.26
CA SER A 62 6.26 -9.03 10.23
C SER A 62 7.42 -9.99 10.38
N TRP A 63 8.54 -9.59 11.00
CA TRP A 63 9.68 -10.46 11.29
C TRP A 63 9.50 -11.37 12.50
N ILE A 64 8.41 -11.25 13.26
CA ILE A 64 8.25 -11.93 14.54
C ILE A 64 8.45 -13.45 14.43
N THR A 65 7.87 -14.10 13.44
CA THR A 65 7.97 -15.56 13.23
C THR A 65 9.37 -16.03 12.84
N GLU A 66 10.13 -15.21 12.10
CA GLU A 66 11.52 -15.49 11.78
C GLU A 66 12.41 -15.32 13.01
N MET A 67 12.20 -14.26 13.79
CA MET A 67 12.91 -14.05 15.07
C MET A 67 12.65 -15.20 16.04
N GLU A 68 11.40 -15.64 16.20
CA GLU A 68 11.01 -16.76 17.04
C GLU A 68 11.68 -18.08 16.60
N LYS A 69 11.73 -18.34 15.27
CA LYS A 69 12.42 -19.49 14.71
C LYS A 69 13.92 -19.46 15.01
N ASP A 70 14.53 -18.26 15.04
CA ASP A 70 15.93 -18.07 15.43
C ASP A 70 16.15 -18.09 16.94
N GLY A 71 15.13 -18.50 17.72
CA GLY A 71 15.20 -18.64 19.18
C GLY A 71 15.16 -17.30 19.92
N LYS A 72 14.78 -16.21 19.27
CA LYS A 72 14.59 -14.91 19.94
C LYS A 72 13.36 -14.97 20.84
N LYS A 73 13.50 -14.43 22.03
CA LYS A 73 12.46 -14.37 23.06
C LYS A 73 12.20 -12.93 23.44
N PHE A 74 10.95 -12.66 23.81
CA PHE A 74 10.50 -11.34 24.19
C PHE A 74 10.04 -11.36 25.64
N TYR A 75 10.35 -10.28 26.36
CA TYR A 75 10.03 -10.16 27.78
C TYR A 75 9.33 -8.84 28.05
N ASN A 76 8.32 -8.89 28.90
CA ASN A 76 7.67 -7.66 29.36
C ASN A 76 8.55 -6.91 30.41
N ALA A 77 8.08 -5.75 30.85
CA ALA A 77 8.81 -4.91 31.80
C ALA A 77 9.15 -5.66 33.11
N ALA A 78 8.28 -6.58 33.55
CA ALA A 78 8.52 -7.43 34.74
C ALA A 78 9.53 -8.56 34.50
N GLY A 79 10.02 -8.74 33.26
CA GLY A 79 10.96 -9.81 32.89
C GLY A 79 10.30 -11.17 32.65
N LYS A 80 8.97 -11.21 32.51
CA LYS A 80 8.25 -12.42 32.12
C LYS A 80 8.33 -12.60 30.61
N GLU A 81 8.69 -13.82 30.15
CA GLU A 81 8.61 -14.19 28.74
C GLU A 81 7.16 -14.06 28.27
N THR A 82 6.95 -13.34 27.17
CA THR A 82 5.63 -12.95 26.70
C THR A 82 5.59 -13.10 25.17
N ASP A 83 4.48 -13.60 24.64
CA ASP A 83 4.21 -13.61 23.20
C ASP A 83 4.33 -12.20 22.62
N GLY A 84 4.94 -12.04 21.43
CA GLY A 84 5.21 -10.73 20.85
C GLY A 84 3.96 -9.92 20.56
N PHE A 85 2.85 -10.54 20.15
CA PHE A 85 1.57 -9.85 19.90
C PHE A 85 0.94 -9.38 21.21
N GLN A 86 0.94 -10.26 22.23
CA GLN A 86 0.48 -9.90 23.56
C GLN A 86 1.33 -8.78 24.16
N LEU A 87 2.64 -8.81 23.93
CA LEU A 87 3.55 -7.77 24.42
C LEU A 87 3.27 -6.40 23.75
N MET A 88 2.98 -6.36 22.45
CA MET A 88 2.54 -5.11 21.80
C MET A 88 1.25 -4.57 22.44
N LYS A 89 0.32 -5.46 22.79
CA LYS A 89 -0.90 -5.07 23.50
C LYS A 89 -0.60 -4.49 24.89
N GLU A 90 0.30 -5.11 25.66
CA GLU A 90 0.74 -4.62 26.97
C GLU A 90 1.43 -3.25 26.90
N LEU A 91 2.06 -2.94 25.75
CA LEU A 91 2.68 -1.64 25.47
C LEU A 91 1.68 -0.54 25.05
N GLY A 92 0.38 -0.84 25.06
CA GLY A 92 -0.67 0.12 24.71
C GLY A 92 -1.03 0.17 23.23
N MET A 93 -0.52 -0.75 22.43
CA MET A 93 -0.89 -0.86 21.01
C MET A 93 -2.22 -1.59 20.82
N ASN A 94 -2.96 -1.21 19.80
CA ASN A 94 -4.28 -1.75 19.47
C ASN A 94 -4.41 -2.23 18.02
N ALA A 95 -3.30 -2.18 17.25
CA ALA A 95 -3.28 -2.60 15.85
C ALA A 95 -1.93 -3.21 15.46
N ILE A 96 -1.97 -4.14 14.49
CA ILE A 96 -0.79 -4.80 13.92
C ILE A 96 -0.83 -4.66 12.39
N ARG A 97 0.29 -4.27 11.79
CA ARG A 97 0.53 -4.30 10.35
C ARG A 97 1.37 -5.51 9.99
N LEU A 98 1.01 -6.21 8.92
CA LEU A 98 1.67 -7.43 8.45
C LEU A 98 1.87 -7.34 6.95
N ARG A 99 3.14 -7.34 6.50
CA ARG A 99 3.45 -7.41 5.07
C ARG A 99 3.24 -8.82 4.54
N VAL A 100 2.83 -8.90 3.28
CA VAL A 100 2.72 -10.15 2.54
C VAL A 100 3.50 -10.08 1.23
N TRP A 101 4.29 -11.12 0.98
CA TRP A 101 5.02 -11.37 -0.27
C TRP A 101 4.31 -12.43 -1.09
N VAL A 102 4.61 -12.50 -2.39
CA VAL A 102 3.95 -13.45 -3.31
C VAL A 102 4.53 -14.85 -3.14
N ASN A 103 5.81 -15.04 -3.46
CA ASN A 103 6.54 -16.30 -3.31
C ASN A 103 7.91 -16.04 -2.69
N PRO A 104 7.98 -15.75 -1.37
CA PRO A 104 9.27 -15.53 -0.73
C PRO A 104 10.18 -16.76 -0.84
N GLU A 105 11.49 -16.51 -0.80
CA GLU A 105 12.52 -17.53 -0.97
C GLU A 105 12.40 -18.64 0.09
N LYS A 106 12.21 -19.88 -0.35
CA LYS A 106 12.10 -21.05 0.54
C LYS A 106 13.35 -21.26 1.39
N ALA A 107 14.52 -20.91 0.86
CA ALA A 107 15.77 -21.00 1.58
C ALA A 107 15.80 -20.16 2.85
N TYR A 108 14.98 -19.10 2.91
CA TYR A 108 14.82 -18.23 4.08
C TYR A 108 13.56 -18.51 4.90
N GLY A 109 12.90 -19.65 4.70
CA GLY A 109 11.82 -20.14 5.55
C GLY A 109 10.41 -19.75 5.15
N ASN A 110 10.19 -19.17 3.98
CA ASN A 110 8.87 -18.71 3.48
C ASN A 110 8.20 -17.65 4.36
N PHE A 111 8.92 -16.91 5.19
CA PHE A 111 8.35 -15.85 6.01
C PHE A 111 7.67 -14.79 5.15
N CYS A 112 6.60 -14.21 5.67
CA CYS A 112 5.75 -13.26 4.97
C CYS A 112 5.00 -13.83 3.74
N ASN A 113 4.96 -15.16 3.52
CA ASN A 113 4.02 -15.74 2.57
C ASN A 113 2.58 -15.74 3.13
N GLN A 114 1.61 -16.12 2.32
CA GLN A 114 0.20 -16.16 2.73
C GLN A 114 -0.02 -16.95 4.03
N ALA A 115 0.58 -18.13 4.19
CA ALA A 115 0.37 -18.98 5.36
C ALA A 115 0.93 -18.34 6.65
N ASP A 116 2.13 -17.76 6.57
CA ASP A 116 2.77 -17.06 7.68
C ASP A 116 1.98 -15.80 8.09
N VAL A 117 1.50 -15.03 7.10
CA VAL A 117 0.67 -13.84 7.36
C VAL A 117 -0.65 -14.21 8.02
N VAL A 118 -1.32 -15.28 7.57
CA VAL A 118 -2.55 -15.78 8.19
C VAL A 118 -2.31 -16.21 9.63
N ALA A 119 -1.22 -16.93 9.91
CA ALA A 119 -0.86 -17.35 11.26
C ALA A 119 -0.62 -16.15 12.20
N LYS A 120 0.13 -15.15 11.74
CA LYS A 120 0.37 -13.89 12.47
C LYS A 120 -0.92 -13.09 12.70
N ALA A 121 -1.76 -12.96 11.68
CA ALA A 121 -3.03 -12.24 11.79
C ALA A 121 -4.02 -12.89 12.79
N LYS A 122 -4.01 -14.22 12.91
CA LYS A 122 -4.76 -14.92 13.96
C LYS A 122 -4.26 -14.55 15.35
N ARG A 123 -2.94 -14.55 15.57
CA ARG A 123 -2.34 -14.13 16.86
C ARG A 123 -2.70 -12.68 17.21
N ALA A 124 -2.66 -11.76 16.22
CA ALA A 124 -3.08 -10.37 16.43
C ALA A 124 -4.54 -10.28 16.86
N LYS A 125 -5.44 -11.01 16.17
CA LYS A 125 -6.86 -11.11 16.54
C LYS A 125 -7.06 -11.68 17.94
N GLU A 126 -6.36 -12.76 18.29
CA GLU A 126 -6.41 -13.39 19.61
C GLU A 126 -5.95 -12.44 20.73
N ALA A 127 -4.98 -11.55 20.44
CA ALA A 127 -4.59 -10.47 21.32
C ALA A 127 -5.59 -9.28 21.34
N GLY A 128 -6.68 -9.34 20.57
CA GLY A 128 -7.70 -8.29 20.50
C GLY A 128 -7.23 -7.03 19.79
N MET A 129 -6.37 -7.16 18.76
CA MET A 129 -5.85 -6.06 17.98
C MET A 129 -6.44 -6.04 16.56
N GLU A 130 -6.62 -4.85 16.01
CA GLU A 130 -6.97 -4.65 14.61
C GLU A 130 -5.80 -5.04 13.70
N VAL A 131 -6.12 -5.44 12.46
CA VAL A 131 -5.11 -5.92 11.51
C VAL A 131 -5.09 -5.05 10.25
N MET A 132 -3.89 -4.68 9.83
CA MET A 132 -3.57 -4.12 8.53
C MET A 132 -2.76 -5.15 7.73
N ILE A 133 -3.16 -5.42 6.49
CA ILE A 133 -2.38 -6.25 5.57
C ILE A 133 -1.71 -5.37 4.54
N ASP A 134 -0.39 -5.50 4.42
CA ASP A 134 0.46 -4.76 3.51
C ASP A 134 0.94 -5.64 2.35
N PHE A 135 0.37 -5.41 1.17
CA PHE A 135 0.73 -6.15 -0.05
C PHE A 135 1.94 -5.51 -0.74
N HIS A 136 3.09 -6.17 -0.72
CA HIS A 136 4.28 -5.72 -1.45
C HIS A 136 4.23 -6.03 -2.96
N TYR A 137 3.46 -7.04 -3.38
CA TYR A 137 3.43 -7.55 -4.77
C TYR A 137 4.83 -7.86 -5.32
N SER A 138 5.66 -8.42 -4.49
CA SER A 138 7.03 -8.85 -4.75
C SER A 138 7.30 -10.14 -3.98
N ASP A 139 8.37 -10.85 -4.31
CA ASP A 139 8.85 -11.99 -3.52
C ASP A 139 9.75 -11.53 -2.36
N PHE A 140 9.92 -10.21 -2.24
CA PHE A 140 10.84 -9.54 -1.34
C PHE A 140 10.35 -8.13 -0.99
N PHE A 141 11.15 -7.33 -0.29
CA PHE A 141 10.80 -5.94 -0.02
C PHE A 141 10.56 -5.15 -1.31
N ALA A 142 9.44 -4.45 -1.33
CA ALA A 142 9.19 -3.34 -2.23
C ALA A 142 9.41 -2.04 -1.44
N ASP A 143 10.15 -1.11 -2.02
CA ASP A 143 10.48 0.19 -1.47
C ASP A 143 10.64 1.23 -2.60
N PRO A 144 10.86 2.53 -2.32
CA PRO A 144 10.94 3.55 -3.37
C PRO A 144 12.04 3.32 -4.42
N GLY A 145 13.08 2.59 -4.05
CA GLY A 145 14.21 2.22 -4.94
C GLY A 145 14.05 0.86 -5.60
N ARG A 146 13.05 0.08 -5.20
CA ARG A 146 12.89 -1.32 -5.64
C ARG A 146 11.44 -1.74 -5.64
N GLN A 147 10.91 -2.01 -6.81
CA GLN A 147 9.55 -2.53 -7.03
C GLN A 147 9.59 -3.75 -7.97
N THR A 148 10.45 -4.72 -7.60
CA THR A 148 10.72 -5.92 -8.41
C THR A 148 9.49 -6.80 -8.48
N LYS A 149 9.12 -7.22 -9.68
CA LYS A 149 8.05 -8.20 -9.88
C LYS A 149 8.41 -9.54 -9.21
N PRO A 150 7.42 -10.29 -8.73
CA PRO A 150 7.62 -11.69 -8.39
C PRO A 150 8.18 -12.48 -9.58
N ALA A 151 9.11 -13.41 -9.32
CA ALA A 151 9.71 -14.25 -10.37
C ALA A 151 8.63 -14.98 -11.21
N ALA A 152 7.54 -15.44 -10.57
CA ALA A 152 6.42 -16.07 -11.25
C ALA A 152 5.60 -15.12 -12.17
N TRP A 153 5.86 -13.81 -12.09
CA TRP A 153 5.16 -12.80 -12.90
C TRP A 153 6.05 -12.19 -13.98
N GLU A 154 7.30 -12.64 -14.10
CA GLU A 154 8.20 -12.20 -15.18
C GLU A 154 7.60 -12.51 -16.56
N GLY A 155 7.82 -11.63 -17.51
CA GLY A 155 7.30 -11.74 -18.88
C GLY A 155 5.78 -11.52 -19.04
N LYS A 156 5.04 -11.27 -17.95
CA LYS A 156 3.60 -10.96 -18.02
C LYS A 156 3.37 -9.58 -18.62
N THR A 157 2.37 -9.50 -19.47
CA THR A 157 1.83 -8.25 -20.00
C THR A 157 1.13 -7.45 -18.89
N GLN A 158 0.88 -6.17 -19.13
CA GLN A 158 0.11 -5.30 -18.22
C GLN A 158 -1.25 -5.90 -17.83
N ALA A 159 -1.97 -6.53 -18.78
CA ALA A 159 -3.26 -7.16 -18.53
C ALA A 159 -3.14 -8.42 -17.66
N GLU A 160 -2.10 -9.21 -17.86
CA GLU A 160 -1.81 -10.39 -17.05
C GLU A 160 -1.34 -10.01 -15.65
N LEU A 161 -0.54 -8.92 -15.51
CA LEU A 161 -0.14 -8.40 -14.20
C LEU A 161 -1.34 -7.88 -13.41
N LYS A 162 -2.27 -7.15 -14.07
CA LYS A 162 -3.55 -6.75 -13.45
C LYS A 162 -4.28 -7.95 -12.87
N THR A 163 -4.37 -9.05 -13.63
CA THR A 163 -5.01 -10.27 -13.18
C THR A 163 -4.23 -10.93 -12.02
N ALA A 164 -2.91 -10.97 -12.11
CA ALA A 164 -2.05 -11.53 -11.06
C ALA A 164 -2.17 -10.77 -9.72
N VAL A 165 -2.18 -9.44 -9.77
CA VAL A 165 -2.43 -8.59 -8.59
C VAL A 165 -3.79 -8.89 -7.98
N ALA A 166 -4.86 -8.92 -8.79
CA ALA A 166 -6.22 -9.21 -8.31
C ALA A 166 -6.33 -10.60 -7.68
N ASN A 167 -5.72 -11.60 -8.31
CA ASN A 167 -5.75 -12.99 -7.81
C ASN A 167 -4.99 -13.12 -6.49
N HIS A 168 -3.74 -12.65 -6.42
CA HIS A 168 -2.94 -12.71 -5.19
C HIS A 168 -3.65 -11.99 -4.04
N THR A 169 -4.19 -10.79 -4.27
CA THR A 169 -4.97 -10.05 -3.27
C THR A 169 -6.17 -10.88 -2.80
N THR A 170 -6.93 -11.44 -3.75
CA THR A 170 -8.12 -12.26 -3.46
C THR A 170 -7.76 -13.50 -2.65
N ASP A 171 -6.70 -14.20 -3.02
CA ASP A 171 -6.31 -15.48 -2.40
C ASP A 171 -5.86 -15.26 -0.95
N VAL A 172 -5.01 -14.26 -0.68
CA VAL A 172 -4.57 -13.92 0.67
C VAL A 172 -5.76 -13.49 1.53
N LEU A 173 -6.63 -12.62 1.02
CA LEU A 173 -7.77 -12.11 1.78
C LEU A 173 -8.83 -13.19 2.04
N LYS A 174 -9.05 -14.12 1.11
CA LYS A 174 -9.92 -15.27 1.34
C LYS A 174 -9.35 -16.18 2.42
N ALA A 175 -8.05 -16.47 2.40
CA ALA A 175 -7.41 -17.28 3.43
C ALA A 175 -7.53 -16.63 4.82
N LEU A 176 -7.40 -15.31 4.93
CA LEU A 176 -7.67 -14.57 6.17
C LEU A 176 -9.15 -14.72 6.60
N LYS A 177 -10.08 -14.57 5.67
CA LYS A 177 -11.52 -14.72 5.94
C LYS A 177 -11.87 -16.12 6.43
N GLU A 178 -11.32 -17.16 5.80
CA GLU A 178 -11.47 -18.56 6.22
C GLU A 178 -10.87 -18.82 7.60
N ALA A 179 -9.78 -18.14 7.94
CA ALA A 179 -9.19 -18.15 9.28
C ALA A 179 -9.96 -17.29 10.30
N GLY A 180 -11.07 -16.66 9.91
CA GLY A 180 -11.90 -15.83 10.74
C GLY A 180 -11.28 -14.46 11.07
N VAL A 181 -10.30 -14.00 10.30
CA VAL A 181 -9.68 -12.67 10.45
C VAL A 181 -10.28 -11.70 9.44
N THR A 182 -10.74 -10.55 9.90
CA THR A 182 -11.19 -9.45 9.06
C THR A 182 -10.21 -8.29 9.21
N PRO A 183 -9.36 -8.01 8.22
CA PRO A 183 -8.47 -6.86 8.28
C PRO A 183 -9.29 -5.56 8.20
N LYS A 184 -8.94 -4.60 9.04
CA LYS A 184 -9.54 -3.26 9.03
C LYS A 184 -8.99 -2.43 7.88
N TRP A 185 -7.70 -2.57 7.60
CA TRP A 185 -7.02 -1.88 6.52
C TRP A 185 -6.31 -2.87 5.60
N ILE A 186 -6.30 -2.52 4.33
CA ILE A 186 -5.58 -3.26 3.29
C ILE A 186 -4.75 -2.25 2.51
N GLN A 187 -3.44 -2.37 2.61
CA GLN A 187 -2.48 -1.54 1.92
C GLN A 187 -2.13 -2.17 0.57
N ILE A 188 -2.32 -1.42 -0.51
CA ILE A 188 -2.06 -1.87 -1.88
C ILE A 188 -0.74 -1.28 -2.37
N GLY A 189 0.29 -2.11 -2.33
CA GLY A 189 1.68 -1.73 -2.59
C GLY A 189 2.35 -1.07 -1.38
N ASN A 190 3.66 -1.23 -1.26
CA ASN A 190 4.49 -0.59 -0.24
C ASN A 190 5.34 0.50 -0.86
N GLU A 191 5.26 1.73 -0.30
CA GLU A 191 6.07 2.89 -0.70
C GLU A 191 6.17 3.09 -2.22
N THR A 192 5.02 3.11 -2.88
CA THR A 192 4.88 3.08 -4.35
C THR A 192 5.20 4.42 -5.03
N ARG A 193 6.17 5.18 -4.51
CA ARG A 193 6.52 6.51 -5.02
C ARG A 193 6.81 6.50 -6.53
N ASN A 194 7.54 5.52 -7.00
CA ASN A 194 7.83 5.34 -8.43
C ASN A 194 7.02 4.18 -9.04
N GLY A 195 5.76 4.01 -8.57
CA GLY A 195 4.89 2.95 -9.03
C GLY A 195 5.19 1.60 -8.39
N MET A 196 4.80 0.50 -9.05
CA MET A 196 4.97 -0.87 -8.60
C MET A 196 5.22 -1.82 -9.78
N LEU A 197 5.74 -3.03 -9.52
CA LEU A 197 5.91 -4.08 -10.53
C LEU A 197 6.68 -3.59 -11.76
N TRP A 198 7.89 -3.08 -11.52
CA TRP A 198 8.73 -2.53 -12.60
C TRP A 198 9.12 -3.59 -13.64
N PRO A 199 9.23 -3.17 -14.94
CA PRO A 199 9.02 -1.80 -15.46
C PRO A 199 7.56 -1.46 -15.78
N GLU A 200 6.61 -2.39 -15.80
CA GLU A 200 5.26 -2.20 -16.35
C GLU A 200 4.43 -1.15 -15.59
N GLY A 201 4.57 -1.06 -14.28
CA GLY A 201 3.90 -0.05 -13.45
C GLY A 201 4.84 1.05 -12.95
N GLN A 202 6.04 1.19 -13.54
CA GLN A 202 6.98 2.24 -13.19
C GLN A 202 6.54 3.60 -13.73
N LEU A 203 6.75 4.67 -12.95
CA LEU A 203 6.30 6.01 -13.30
C LEU A 203 7.35 6.80 -14.06
N TRP A 204 8.62 6.70 -13.65
CA TRP A 204 9.75 7.43 -14.27
C TRP A 204 11.06 6.67 -14.16
N THR A 205 12.02 7.07 -14.96
CA THR A 205 13.43 6.67 -14.90
C THR A 205 14.31 7.92 -14.80
N ASP A 206 15.61 7.75 -14.82
CA ASP A 206 16.59 8.83 -14.96
C ASP A 206 16.41 9.68 -16.24
N LYS A 207 15.70 9.14 -17.24
CA LYS A 207 15.35 9.81 -18.50
C LYS A 207 14.03 10.59 -18.45
N GLY A 208 13.32 10.59 -17.31
CA GLY A 208 12.04 11.25 -17.11
C GLY A 208 10.83 10.32 -17.01
N ASP A 209 9.64 10.89 -17.13
CA ASP A 209 8.37 10.18 -17.00
C ASP A 209 8.21 9.11 -18.10
N ILE A 210 7.74 7.92 -17.70
CA ILE A 210 7.43 6.83 -18.63
C ILE A 210 6.07 7.09 -19.27
N ALA A 211 6.00 6.94 -20.60
CA ALA A 211 4.74 7.08 -21.34
C ALA A 211 3.68 6.11 -20.77
N ASN A 212 2.52 6.63 -20.39
CA ASN A 212 1.44 5.90 -19.71
C ASN A 212 1.80 5.31 -18.33
N GLY A 213 2.95 5.61 -17.75
CA GLY A 213 3.37 5.06 -16.43
C GLY A 213 2.30 5.25 -15.36
N TRP A 214 1.75 6.45 -15.21
CA TRP A 214 0.67 6.74 -14.25
C TRP A 214 -0.60 5.93 -14.50
N LYS A 215 -1.01 5.77 -15.76
CA LYS A 215 -2.18 4.97 -16.13
C LYS A 215 -1.95 3.49 -15.86
N ASN A 216 -0.76 2.99 -16.18
CA ASN A 216 -0.38 1.62 -15.94
C ASN A 216 -0.34 1.30 -14.45
N TYR A 217 0.32 2.14 -13.66
CA TYR A 217 0.35 2.01 -12.20
C TYR A 217 -1.06 2.07 -11.60
N ALA A 218 -1.88 3.07 -11.95
CA ALA A 218 -3.25 3.16 -11.47
C ALA A 218 -4.08 1.93 -11.83
N THR A 219 -3.88 1.34 -13.01
CA THR A 219 -4.54 0.09 -13.42
C THR A 219 -4.16 -1.08 -12.52
N LEU A 220 -2.88 -1.23 -12.16
CA LEU A 220 -2.38 -2.30 -11.28
C LEU A 220 -2.85 -2.08 -9.83
N SER A 221 -2.71 -0.87 -9.31
CA SER A 221 -3.17 -0.51 -7.98
C SER A 221 -4.69 -0.72 -7.81
N ASN A 222 -5.48 -0.27 -8.78
CA ASN A 222 -6.93 -0.46 -8.78
C ASN A 222 -7.33 -1.94 -8.84
N ALA A 223 -6.54 -2.80 -9.46
CA ALA A 223 -6.81 -4.24 -9.46
C ALA A 223 -6.75 -4.83 -8.04
N GLY A 224 -5.78 -4.39 -7.24
CA GLY A 224 -5.70 -4.72 -5.82
C GLY A 224 -6.85 -4.12 -5.01
N TYR A 225 -7.14 -2.83 -5.22
CA TYR A 225 -8.27 -2.13 -4.59
C TYR A 225 -9.60 -2.86 -4.83
N ASP A 226 -9.94 -3.13 -6.09
CA ASP A 226 -11.21 -3.77 -6.47
C ASP A 226 -11.31 -5.20 -5.93
N ALA A 227 -10.20 -5.96 -5.96
CA ALA A 227 -10.13 -7.30 -5.39
C ALA A 227 -10.33 -7.29 -3.87
N ALA A 228 -9.70 -6.34 -3.16
CA ALA A 228 -9.84 -6.18 -1.72
C ALA A 228 -11.29 -5.84 -1.34
N LYS A 229 -11.90 -4.86 -2.00
CA LYS A 229 -13.31 -4.48 -1.79
C LYS A 229 -14.29 -5.60 -2.09
N LYS A 230 -13.98 -6.47 -3.05
CA LYS A 230 -14.82 -7.64 -3.36
C LYS A 230 -14.82 -8.68 -2.23
N VAL A 231 -13.72 -8.85 -1.50
CA VAL A 231 -13.62 -9.82 -0.41
C VAL A 231 -14.10 -9.21 0.92
N PHE A 232 -13.69 -7.98 1.21
CA PHE A 232 -14.01 -7.22 2.41
C PHE A 232 -14.48 -5.81 2.02
N GLY A 233 -15.79 -5.64 1.79
CA GLY A 233 -16.39 -4.39 1.34
C GLY A 233 -16.11 -3.19 2.24
N ASP A 234 -16.09 -3.43 3.55
CA ASP A 234 -15.91 -2.40 4.58
C ASP A 234 -14.43 -2.11 4.92
N ALA A 235 -13.48 -2.89 4.39
CA ALA A 235 -12.06 -2.65 4.63
C ALA A 235 -11.63 -1.31 4.01
N ILE A 236 -10.81 -0.57 4.73
CA ILE A 236 -10.24 0.71 4.29
C ILE A 236 -8.99 0.43 3.45
N ILE A 237 -8.99 0.88 2.21
CA ILE A 237 -7.88 0.63 1.28
C ILE A 237 -6.89 1.80 1.31
N ILE A 238 -5.63 1.47 1.58
CA ILE A 238 -4.53 2.43 1.73
C ILE A 238 -3.63 2.39 0.49
N VAL A 239 -3.27 3.57 0.00
CA VAL A 239 -2.11 3.76 -0.90
C VAL A 239 -0.99 4.40 -0.08
N HIS A 240 0.19 3.79 -0.11
CA HIS A 240 1.30 4.09 0.78
C HIS A 240 2.47 4.77 0.07
N GLN A 241 2.95 5.87 0.67
CA GLN A 241 4.08 6.67 0.20
C GLN A 241 5.15 6.80 1.29
N ASN A 242 6.42 6.90 0.87
CA ASN A 242 7.53 7.23 1.75
C ASN A 242 7.58 8.74 2.08
N ASN A 243 8.45 9.11 3.03
CA ASN A 243 8.83 10.50 3.33
C ASN A 243 7.65 11.46 3.62
N ALA A 244 6.91 11.22 4.69
CA ALA A 244 5.80 12.08 5.14
C ALA A 244 6.16 13.58 5.24
N TRP A 245 7.46 13.92 5.40
CA TRP A 245 7.98 15.28 5.49
C TRP A 245 8.13 15.98 4.12
N GLU A 246 7.97 15.26 3.00
CA GLU A 246 7.94 15.86 1.66
C GLU A 246 6.51 16.24 1.26
N ASP A 247 6.38 17.26 0.42
CA ASP A 247 5.09 17.57 -0.20
C ASP A 247 4.76 16.52 -1.26
N LEU A 248 3.75 15.71 -0.98
CA LEU A 248 3.29 14.61 -1.84
C LEU A 248 2.01 14.96 -2.62
N ASP A 249 1.48 16.18 -2.52
CA ASP A 249 0.24 16.56 -3.19
C ASP A 249 0.33 16.37 -4.72
N TRP A 250 1.47 16.73 -5.32
CA TRP A 250 1.72 16.52 -6.75
C TRP A 250 1.57 15.05 -7.18
N TRP A 251 1.98 14.11 -6.30
CA TRP A 251 1.93 12.68 -6.58
C TRP A 251 0.47 12.18 -6.55
N PHE A 252 -0.26 12.52 -5.51
CA PHE A 252 -1.66 12.13 -5.38
C PHE A 252 -2.54 12.78 -6.46
N LYS A 253 -2.26 14.02 -6.88
CA LYS A 253 -2.91 14.67 -8.03
C LYS A 253 -2.74 13.86 -9.31
N LYS A 254 -1.51 13.46 -9.63
CA LYS A 254 -1.22 12.65 -10.83
C LYS A 254 -1.88 11.28 -10.74
N PHE A 255 -1.84 10.63 -9.57
CA PHE A 255 -2.47 9.33 -9.35
C PHE A 255 -4.00 9.39 -9.52
N LYS A 256 -4.68 10.37 -8.92
CA LYS A 256 -6.13 10.58 -9.09
C LYS A 256 -6.48 10.93 -10.53
N ALA A 257 -5.71 11.77 -11.20
CA ALA A 257 -5.90 12.10 -12.61
C ALA A 257 -5.78 10.88 -13.54
N ALA A 258 -4.97 9.88 -13.16
CA ALA A 258 -4.85 8.61 -13.85
C ALA A 258 -5.97 7.60 -13.50
N GLY A 259 -6.93 7.98 -12.66
CA GLY A 259 -8.03 7.15 -12.20
C GLY A 259 -7.69 6.25 -10.99
N GLY A 260 -6.63 6.57 -10.26
CA GLY A 260 -6.23 5.84 -9.05
C GLY A 260 -7.24 5.95 -7.92
N LYS A 261 -7.46 4.84 -7.21
CA LYS A 261 -8.43 4.69 -6.12
C LYS A 261 -7.72 4.45 -4.79
N PHE A 262 -8.22 5.05 -3.73
CA PHE A 262 -7.87 4.79 -2.34
C PHE A 262 -8.95 5.34 -1.40
N ASP A 263 -9.05 4.82 -0.20
CA ASP A 263 -9.93 5.32 0.86
C ASP A 263 -9.14 6.13 1.89
N MET A 264 -7.84 5.84 2.04
CA MET A 264 -6.95 6.45 3.02
C MET A 264 -5.53 6.59 2.44
N ILE A 265 -4.83 7.65 2.83
CA ILE A 265 -3.41 7.84 2.50
C ILE A 265 -2.55 7.21 3.58
N GLY A 266 -1.56 6.41 3.19
CA GLY A 266 -0.51 5.86 4.05
C GLY A 266 0.81 6.58 3.84
N LEU A 267 1.55 6.83 4.92
CA LEU A 267 2.85 7.51 4.88
C LEU A 267 3.89 6.78 5.75
N SER A 268 5.15 6.74 5.29
CA SER A 268 6.30 6.41 6.15
C SER A 268 6.92 7.67 6.71
N HIS A 269 7.34 7.63 7.98
CA HIS A 269 7.96 8.74 8.69
C HIS A 269 9.21 8.29 9.45
N TYR A 270 10.37 8.63 8.94
CA TYR A 270 11.68 8.34 9.53
C TYR A 270 12.41 9.66 9.84
N PRO A 271 12.11 10.33 10.98
CA PRO A 271 12.50 11.72 11.24
C PRO A 271 14.01 11.96 11.39
N GLN A 272 14.81 10.90 11.53
CA GLN A 272 16.26 10.96 11.64
C GLN A 272 16.99 10.38 10.42
N ALA A 273 16.27 10.10 9.33
CA ALA A 273 16.86 9.59 8.08
C ALA A 273 17.63 10.69 7.33
N GLU A 274 17.13 11.94 7.40
CA GLU A 274 17.73 13.08 6.71
C GLU A 274 18.86 13.70 7.51
N SER A 275 20.00 13.95 6.85
CA SER A 275 21.18 14.52 7.50
C SER A 275 21.21 16.04 7.51
N ASP A 276 20.45 16.69 6.60
CA ASP A 276 20.40 18.14 6.42
C ASP A 276 19.27 18.82 7.20
N LYS A 277 18.43 18.07 7.90
CA LYS A 277 17.27 18.54 8.66
C LYS A 277 17.33 18.09 10.12
N THR A 278 16.85 18.92 11.00
CA THR A 278 16.62 18.50 12.38
C THR A 278 15.37 17.61 12.45
N TRP A 279 15.34 16.65 13.34
CA TRP A 279 14.17 15.80 13.53
C TRP A 279 12.91 16.59 13.91
N GLN A 280 13.08 17.73 14.60
CA GLN A 280 11.97 18.63 14.93
C GLN A 280 11.32 19.18 13.66
N ASN A 281 12.13 19.67 12.72
CA ASN A 281 11.62 20.16 11.44
C ASN A 281 10.94 19.04 10.63
N VAL A 282 11.52 17.84 10.60
CA VAL A 282 10.96 16.70 9.90
C VAL A 282 9.61 16.29 10.50
N ASN A 283 9.50 16.22 11.82
CA ASN A 283 8.23 15.98 12.51
C ASN A 283 7.18 17.05 12.18
N GLN A 284 7.56 18.33 12.24
CA GLN A 284 6.65 19.43 11.96
C GLN A 284 6.12 19.41 10.52
N LEU A 285 6.99 19.14 9.54
CA LEU A 285 6.61 19.02 8.13
C LEU A 285 5.64 17.85 7.94
N ALA A 286 5.96 16.68 8.49
CA ALA A 286 5.09 15.50 8.39
C ALA A 286 3.68 15.76 8.97
N LEU A 287 3.60 16.38 10.16
CA LEU A 287 2.32 16.75 10.79
C LEU A 287 1.54 17.78 9.96
N SER A 288 2.23 18.70 9.30
CA SER A 288 1.61 19.66 8.38
C SER A 288 1.06 18.96 7.13
N HIS A 289 1.84 18.05 6.52
CA HIS A 289 1.41 17.33 5.32
C HIS A 289 0.27 16.35 5.61
N ILE A 290 0.23 15.71 6.77
CA ILE A 290 -0.92 14.90 7.21
C ILE A 290 -2.21 15.74 7.15
N LYS A 291 -2.19 16.96 7.69
CA LYS A 291 -3.35 17.86 7.68
C LYS A 291 -3.73 18.29 6.26
N SER A 292 -2.75 18.72 5.46
CA SER A 292 -3.00 19.24 4.11
C SER A 292 -3.50 18.14 3.16
N LEU A 293 -2.89 16.96 3.17
CA LEU A 293 -3.32 15.82 2.35
C LEU A 293 -4.73 15.35 2.72
N ALA A 294 -5.00 15.23 4.03
CA ALA A 294 -6.33 14.84 4.49
C ALA A 294 -7.42 15.83 4.03
N SER A 295 -7.14 17.12 4.14
CA SER A 295 -8.07 18.18 3.70
C SER A 295 -8.25 18.18 2.17
N THR A 296 -7.15 18.05 1.42
CA THR A 296 -7.19 18.08 -0.06
C THR A 296 -7.95 16.90 -0.65
N TYR A 297 -7.76 15.71 -0.07
CA TYR A 297 -8.34 14.46 -0.61
C TYR A 297 -9.57 13.98 0.16
N ASN A 298 -10.02 14.74 1.16
CA ASN A 298 -11.18 14.40 2.02
C ASN A 298 -11.11 12.97 2.57
N CYS A 299 -9.94 12.57 3.10
CA CYS A 299 -9.71 11.25 3.67
C CYS A 299 -8.85 11.33 4.93
N LYS A 300 -8.81 10.25 5.73
CA LYS A 300 -7.86 10.13 6.82
C LYS A 300 -6.46 9.79 6.28
N VAL A 301 -5.44 10.08 7.10
CA VAL A 301 -4.04 9.71 6.83
C VAL A 301 -3.55 8.77 7.93
N MET A 302 -2.90 7.67 7.55
CA MET A 302 -2.25 6.73 8.44
C MET A 302 -0.74 6.86 8.31
N VAL A 303 -0.02 6.98 9.41
CA VAL A 303 1.42 6.75 9.40
C VAL A 303 1.64 5.24 9.49
N CYS A 304 1.81 4.61 8.33
CA CYS A 304 1.95 3.16 8.21
C CYS A 304 3.30 2.64 8.71
N GLU A 305 4.30 3.53 8.72
CA GLU A 305 5.63 3.23 9.25
C GLU A 305 6.22 4.44 9.97
N VAL A 306 6.75 4.21 11.16
CA VAL A 306 7.66 5.12 11.85
C VAL A 306 8.82 4.32 12.41
N GLY A 307 10.01 4.90 12.40
CA GLY A 307 11.19 4.33 13.03
C GLY A 307 12.11 5.44 13.53
N VAL A 308 12.79 5.20 14.65
CA VAL A 308 13.74 6.15 15.24
C VAL A 308 15.04 5.42 15.58
N LYS A 309 16.19 6.11 15.44
CA LYS A 309 17.55 5.53 15.64
C LYS A 309 17.81 5.19 17.11
N THR A 310 17.13 4.18 17.61
CA THR A 310 17.18 3.73 19.02
C THR A 310 18.57 3.27 19.42
N GLN A 311 19.24 2.51 18.56
CA GLN A 311 20.58 1.97 18.87
C GLN A 311 21.67 3.04 18.89
N ALA A 312 21.47 4.17 18.20
CA ALA A 312 22.40 5.29 18.23
C ALA A 312 22.28 6.09 19.55
N ASN A 313 21.04 6.40 19.98
CA ASN A 313 20.78 7.10 21.24
C ASN A 313 19.30 6.92 21.66
N GLU A 314 19.05 6.00 22.58
CA GLU A 314 17.71 5.68 23.08
C GLU A 314 16.96 6.89 23.65
N THR A 315 17.64 7.78 24.38
CA THR A 315 17.00 8.95 24.99
C THR A 315 16.51 9.92 23.91
N THR A 316 17.35 10.23 22.93
CA THR A 316 16.97 11.07 21.80
C THR A 316 15.86 10.40 20.98
N ALA A 317 15.97 9.11 20.71
CA ALA A 317 14.95 8.36 19.96
C ALA A 317 13.58 8.42 20.66
N ALA A 318 13.54 8.25 21.99
CA ALA A 318 12.32 8.37 22.78
C ALA A 318 11.73 9.80 22.70
N GLN A 319 12.57 10.84 22.77
CA GLN A 319 12.12 12.23 22.61
C GLN A 319 11.51 12.48 21.22
N VAL A 320 12.19 12.01 20.16
CA VAL A 320 11.74 12.15 18.77
C VAL A 320 10.36 11.55 18.57
N LEU A 321 10.18 10.29 18.99
CA LEU A 321 8.93 9.56 18.80
C LEU A 321 7.80 10.12 19.68
N THR A 322 8.08 10.40 20.95
CA THR A 322 7.08 10.98 21.88
C THR A 322 6.59 12.33 21.38
N ALA A 323 7.49 13.20 20.91
CA ALA A 323 7.12 14.50 20.34
C ALA A 323 6.21 14.33 19.11
N PHE A 324 6.52 13.40 18.21
CA PHE A 324 5.67 13.11 17.04
C PHE A 324 4.31 12.57 17.46
N MET A 325 4.27 11.53 18.29
CA MET A 325 3.04 10.85 18.71
C MET A 325 2.09 11.80 19.45
N SER A 326 2.61 12.64 20.33
CA SER A 326 1.77 13.59 21.10
C SER A 326 1.07 14.61 20.20
N GLU A 327 1.70 15.06 19.11
CA GLU A 327 1.09 15.99 18.17
C GLU A 327 0.21 15.28 17.14
N ALA A 328 0.60 14.08 16.66
CA ALA A 328 -0.19 13.28 15.75
C ALA A 328 -1.56 12.91 16.33
N LYS A 329 -1.62 12.56 17.63
CA LYS A 329 -2.87 12.27 18.35
C LYS A 329 -3.86 13.45 18.37
N LYS A 330 -3.39 14.69 18.25
CA LYS A 330 -4.23 15.91 18.24
C LYS A 330 -4.81 16.21 16.86
N ILE A 331 -4.32 15.54 15.82
CA ILE A 331 -4.79 15.74 14.44
C ILE A 331 -5.91 14.73 14.18
N GLU A 332 -7.15 15.18 14.17
CA GLU A 332 -8.32 14.34 13.93
C GLU A 332 -8.20 13.53 12.62
N ALA A 333 -7.57 14.11 11.60
CA ALA A 333 -7.35 13.46 10.32
C ALA A 333 -6.26 12.38 10.36
N CYS A 334 -5.42 12.32 11.40
CA CYS A 334 -4.43 11.25 11.59
C CYS A 334 -5.11 10.02 12.20
N ALA A 335 -5.23 8.96 11.42
CA ALA A 335 -5.90 7.73 11.86
C ALA A 335 -5.06 6.91 12.84
N GLY A 336 -3.74 7.05 12.82
CA GLY A 336 -2.84 6.32 13.71
C GLY A 336 -1.40 6.30 13.22
N VAL A 337 -0.56 5.63 14.02
CA VAL A 337 0.88 5.49 13.78
C VAL A 337 1.30 4.05 14.07
N PHE A 338 2.03 3.43 13.12
CA PHE A 338 2.58 2.09 13.26
C PHE A 338 4.11 2.15 13.31
N TYR A 339 4.70 1.58 14.35
CA TYR A 339 6.16 1.43 14.43
C TYR A 339 6.60 0.25 13.57
N TRP A 340 7.60 0.46 12.71
CA TRP A 340 8.12 -0.60 11.85
C TRP A 340 9.16 -1.45 12.58
N GLU A 341 8.85 -2.73 12.80
CA GLU A 341 9.68 -3.77 13.42
C GLU A 341 10.29 -3.36 14.79
N PRO A 342 9.46 -2.86 15.75
CA PRO A 342 9.98 -2.41 17.04
C PRO A 342 10.65 -3.52 17.84
N GLN A 343 10.23 -4.78 17.67
CA GLN A 343 10.70 -5.93 18.43
C GLN A 343 12.13 -6.36 18.09
N VAL A 344 12.72 -5.82 17.03
CA VAL A 344 14.10 -6.14 16.65
C VAL A 344 15.08 -5.64 17.70
N TYR A 345 16.06 -6.47 18.07
CA TYR A 345 17.09 -6.12 19.04
C TYR A 345 18.44 -6.78 18.77
N GLY A 346 19.48 -6.17 19.32
CA GLY A 346 20.85 -6.63 19.17
C GLY A 346 21.31 -6.57 17.71
N SER A 347 22.09 -7.55 17.31
CA SER A 347 22.60 -7.69 15.94
C SER A 347 21.73 -8.63 15.08
N TRP A 348 20.52 -8.98 15.53
CA TRP A 348 19.66 -9.85 14.76
C TRP A 348 19.27 -9.18 13.44
N LYS A 349 19.28 -9.97 12.40
CA LYS A 349 18.80 -9.59 11.07
C LYS A 349 18.22 -10.81 10.36
N PRO A 350 17.26 -10.62 9.44
CA PRO A 350 16.76 -11.72 8.63
C PRO A 350 17.87 -12.43 7.86
N ALA A 351 17.71 -13.73 7.62
CA ALA A 351 18.72 -14.55 6.94
C ALA A 351 19.13 -13.96 5.57
N TYR A 352 18.21 -13.44 4.80
CA TYR A 352 18.51 -12.86 3.49
C TYR A 352 19.28 -11.52 3.56
N TYR A 353 19.25 -10.77 4.67
CA TYR A 353 20.12 -9.59 4.88
C TYR A 353 21.59 -9.99 4.84
N THR A 354 21.89 -11.18 5.35
CA THR A 354 23.26 -11.73 5.30
C THR A 354 23.70 -11.99 3.86
N THR A 355 22.84 -12.52 3.01
CA THR A 355 23.14 -12.78 1.59
C THR A 355 23.31 -11.50 0.77
N LEU A 356 22.63 -10.43 1.16
CA LEU A 356 22.75 -9.12 0.53
C LEU A 356 23.85 -8.25 1.14
N ASN A 357 24.55 -8.76 2.13
CA ASN A 357 25.56 -8.02 2.91
C ASN A 357 24.97 -6.72 3.53
N TRP A 358 23.70 -6.76 3.95
CA TRP A 358 23.05 -5.66 4.63
C TRP A 358 23.32 -5.70 6.13
N ASN A 359 23.37 -4.52 6.75
CA ASN A 359 23.47 -4.38 8.19
C ASN A 359 22.19 -4.83 8.89
N ALA A 360 22.29 -5.12 10.20
CA ALA A 360 21.10 -5.28 11.04
C ALA A 360 20.30 -3.97 11.06
N TYR A 361 18.99 -4.11 11.24
CA TYR A 361 18.09 -2.97 11.42
C TYR A 361 18.40 -2.24 12.74
N ASP A 362 18.71 -0.95 12.67
CA ASP A 362 19.20 -0.15 13.80
C ASP A 362 18.11 0.67 14.53
N MET A 363 16.88 0.61 14.05
CA MET A 363 15.72 1.31 14.63
C MET A 363 14.83 0.40 15.46
N GLY A 364 15.23 -0.86 15.72
CA GLY A 364 14.52 -1.73 16.64
C GLY A 364 14.45 -1.11 18.05
N ALA A 365 13.30 -1.18 18.68
CA ALA A 365 13.00 -0.48 19.93
C ALA A 365 13.04 -1.39 21.16
N PHE A 366 13.72 -2.52 21.06
CA PHE A 366 13.93 -3.47 22.18
C PHE A 366 15.40 -3.49 22.58
N THR A 367 15.64 -3.72 23.85
CA THR A 367 16.99 -3.87 24.42
C THR A 367 17.60 -5.21 24.01
N SER A 368 18.91 -5.37 24.18
CA SER A 368 19.61 -6.63 23.92
C SER A 368 19.07 -7.82 24.74
N ALA A 369 18.35 -7.55 25.80
CA ALA A 369 17.69 -8.56 26.63
C ALA A 369 16.28 -8.93 26.14
N GLY A 370 15.84 -8.46 24.95
CA GLY A 370 14.50 -8.72 24.42
C GLY A 370 13.38 -8.03 25.18
N LYS A 371 13.66 -6.94 25.89
CA LYS A 371 12.70 -6.12 26.61
C LYS A 371 12.43 -4.82 25.86
N PRO A 372 11.21 -4.25 25.92
CA PRO A 372 10.95 -2.93 25.36
C PRO A 372 11.89 -1.87 25.96
N SER A 373 12.39 -0.99 25.12
CA SER A 373 13.15 0.20 25.55
C SER A 373 12.19 1.35 25.89
N LYS A 374 12.72 2.46 26.41
CA LYS A 374 11.95 3.68 26.71
C LYS A 374 11.28 4.29 25.47
N VAL A 375 11.75 3.99 24.28
CA VAL A 375 11.13 4.44 23.02
C VAL A 375 9.69 3.98 22.93
N MET A 376 9.37 2.78 23.44
CA MET A 376 8.03 2.22 23.42
C MET A 376 7.05 2.92 24.36
N ASP A 377 7.53 3.75 25.30
CA ASP A 377 6.66 4.54 26.19
C ASP A 377 5.81 5.56 25.42
N ALA A 378 6.21 5.94 24.21
CA ALA A 378 5.42 6.81 23.32
C ALA A 378 4.06 6.23 22.93
N PHE A 379 3.87 4.90 23.06
CA PHE A 379 2.61 4.21 22.78
C PHE A 379 1.74 4.02 24.01
N LYS A 380 2.25 4.25 25.21
CA LYS A 380 1.46 4.32 26.42
C LYS A 380 0.58 5.58 26.38
N ASP A 381 -0.48 5.59 27.15
CA ASP A 381 -1.46 6.70 27.16
C ASP A 381 -0.91 8.01 27.72
#